data_16f95841ed71250556c111d903c47c67
#
_entry.id   16f95841ed71250556c111d903c47c67
#
_cell.length_a   1.000
_cell.length_b   1.000
_cell.length_c   1.000
_cell.angle_alpha   90.00
_cell.angle_beta   90.00
_cell.angle_gamma   90.00
#
_symmetry.space_group_name_H-M   'P 1'
#
loop_
_entity.id
_entity.type
_entity.pdbx_description
1 polymer ?
#
loop_
_entity_poly.entity_id
_entity_poly.type
_entity_poly.pdbx_seq_one_letter_code
_entity_poly.pdbx_strand_id
1 'polypeptide(L)'
;MPELTRWLNIMCALAILAGCTSLPIPPAIRGADDTATADLLIRNGRVIDGTGNSWFLADVAVRDGKILAIGRLDHMKAARIIDAQRQIVAPGFIDVHAHIEFGLFENPTADNYLHDGVTTVITGNCGGSADNLQDFFGRIASTGSSINVASLVGHNTVRRQVLGLANRAASVDEQQRMEALVEQAMKQGAVGLSTGLIYLPGLYSSTEEVIGLARVAAKHQGVYASHIRNEGNKVVEAINEALDIGRAAKMPVQISHFKVAAPANWGRSHETLALIEKARAGGLDVTIDQYPYTASSTTLSVMLPDWAVEGGTEAIKKRLDDPATRQKIAAEVLTSARNNKRPDFSYAVVSRHAADASLNGKNLSAINLRKGRPQTMESEIETLLDLLQAGGAQMVFHGMNEDDVRFIMRYPFSMVGADGGVQNGKGMPHPRSYGTNARILGKYVREEKLFGLEEAVRRMTSLAAQKFQLQDRGLLRKGYAADIVIFDETQIIDKATYDEPHQFSAGISHVLVNGKSVIDAGRHTGLRSGIALTGPAFVSVTDAGRRL
;
A
#
# COMPACT_ATOMS: atom_id res chain seq x y z
N MET A 1 15.45 -57.94 53.29
CA MET A 1 14.31 -58.22 52.43
C MET A 1 14.52 -57.56 51.07
N PRO A 2 15.13 -58.26 50.14
CA PRO A 2 15.16 -57.82 48.74
C PRO A 2 14.87 -59.02 47.83
N GLU A 3 13.65 -59.48 47.73
CA GLU A 3 13.25 -60.52 46.74
C GLU A 3 11.85 -60.35 46.15
N LEU A 4 11.08 -59.31 46.54
CA LEU A 4 9.73 -59.11 46.03
C LEU A 4 9.65 -58.17 44.80
N THR A 5 10.74 -57.55 44.37
CA THR A 5 10.73 -56.55 43.28
C THR A 5 11.15 -57.13 41.91
N ARG A 6 11.47 -58.40 41.83
CA ARG A 6 11.97 -59.04 40.59
C ARG A 6 10.90 -59.75 39.77
N TRP A 7 9.71 -59.99 40.31
CA TRP A 7 8.62 -60.72 39.59
C TRP A 7 7.57 -59.81 38.99
N LEU A 8 7.56 -58.50 39.33
CA LEU A 8 6.59 -57.54 38.77
C LEU A 8 7.00 -56.99 37.41
N ASN A 9 8.30 -57.11 37.02
CA ASN A 9 8.81 -56.57 35.75
C ASN A 9 8.80 -57.59 34.57
N ILE A 10 8.46 -58.85 34.84
CA ILE A 10 8.40 -59.89 33.78
C ILE A 10 6.97 -60.08 33.27
N MET A 11 5.94 -59.71 33.99
CA MET A 11 4.55 -59.83 33.52
C MET A 11 4.07 -58.60 32.73
N CYS A 12 4.76 -57.46 32.76
CA CYS A 12 4.42 -56.32 31.87
C CYS A 12 5.06 -56.37 30.47
N ALA A 13 6.04 -57.26 30.25
CA ALA A 13 6.70 -57.36 28.94
C ALA A 13 6.08 -58.36 27.95
N LEU A 14 5.07 -59.14 28.40
CA LEU A 14 4.39 -60.13 27.54
C LEU A 14 2.96 -59.75 27.13
N ALA A 15 2.47 -58.61 27.57
CA ALA A 15 1.11 -58.14 27.18
C ALA A 15 1.09 -57.09 26.04
N ILE A 16 2.25 -56.75 25.46
CA ILE A 16 2.36 -55.71 24.39
C ILE A 16 2.49 -56.33 22.98
N LEU A 17 2.52 -57.62 22.81
CA LEU A 17 2.73 -58.28 21.50
C LEU A 17 1.50 -58.95 20.88
N ALA A 18 0.28 -58.70 21.40
CA ALA A 18 -0.94 -59.27 20.82
C ALA A 18 -2.07 -58.24 20.66
N GLY A 19 -1.80 -57.18 19.92
CA GLY A 19 -2.82 -56.12 19.72
C GLY A 19 -2.55 -55.19 18.53
N CYS A 20 -1.74 -55.59 17.57
CA CYS A 20 -1.76 -54.93 16.25
C CYS A 20 -2.92 -55.45 15.40
N THR A 21 -4.15 -55.21 15.82
CA THR A 21 -5.28 -55.15 14.90
C THR A 21 -5.08 -53.86 14.11
N SER A 22 -4.85 -54.01 12.82
CA SER A 22 -4.82 -52.91 11.86
C SER A 22 -6.05 -52.01 12.09
N LEU A 23 -5.84 -50.86 12.71
CA LEU A 23 -6.86 -49.80 12.63
C LEU A 23 -7.16 -49.54 11.15
N PRO A 24 -8.41 -49.55 10.72
CA PRO A 24 -8.72 -49.22 9.34
C PRO A 24 -8.14 -47.84 9.08
N ILE A 25 -7.27 -47.74 8.07
CA ILE A 25 -6.79 -46.45 7.53
C ILE A 25 -8.06 -45.67 7.22
N PRO A 26 -8.27 -44.51 7.83
CA PRO A 26 -9.44 -43.72 7.50
C PRO A 26 -9.45 -43.52 6.00
N PRO A 27 -10.61 -43.67 5.32
CA PRO A 27 -10.68 -43.51 3.88
C PRO A 27 -10.03 -42.18 3.56
N ALA A 28 -9.10 -42.16 2.63
CA ALA A 28 -8.49 -40.93 2.14
C ALA A 28 -9.63 -39.97 1.91
N ILE A 29 -9.55 -38.78 2.52
CA ILE A 29 -10.53 -37.70 2.30
C ILE A 29 -10.58 -37.56 0.78
N ARG A 30 -11.62 -38.11 0.15
CA ARG A 30 -11.90 -37.92 -1.28
C ARG A 30 -12.13 -36.43 -1.43
N GLY A 31 -11.07 -35.73 -1.82
CA GLY A 31 -11.15 -34.32 -2.17
C GLY A 31 -11.95 -34.21 -3.44
N ALA A 32 -12.77 -33.18 -3.49
CA ALA A 32 -13.49 -32.66 -4.65
C ALA A 32 -14.11 -33.70 -5.60
N ASP A 33 -15.34 -33.49 -5.94
CA ASP A 33 -16.12 -34.24 -6.94
C ASP A 33 -15.26 -34.47 -8.18
N ASP A 34 -14.77 -35.71 -8.40
CA ASP A 34 -13.86 -36.11 -9.50
C ASP A 34 -14.44 -35.85 -10.92
N THR A 35 -15.70 -35.39 -10.99
CA THR A 35 -16.41 -35.03 -12.23
C THR A 35 -16.40 -33.52 -12.52
N ALA A 36 -15.91 -32.69 -11.59
CA ALA A 36 -15.94 -31.23 -11.75
C ALA A 36 -14.91 -30.77 -12.78
N THR A 37 -15.37 -30.09 -13.83
CA THR A 37 -14.50 -29.43 -14.81
C THR A 37 -14.12 -28.04 -14.30
N ALA A 38 -12.82 -27.70 -14.32
CA ALA A 38 -12.31 -26.37 -14.03
C ALA A 38 -12.27 -25.51 -15.31
N ASP A 39 -12.35 -24.20 -15.15
CA ASP A 39 -12.04 -23.26 -16.25
C ASP A 39 -10.54 -23.23 -16.51
N LEU A 40 -9.76 -23.23 -15.43
CA LEU A 40 -8.31 -23.20 -15.46
C LEU A 40 -7.73 -24.13 -14.38
N LEU A 41 -6.67 -24.84 -14.72
CA LEU A 41 -5.88 -25.65 -13.79
C LEU A 41 -4.41 -25.20 -13.85
N ILE A 42 -3.88 -24.73 -12.72
CA ILE A 42 -2.47 -24.43 -12.53
C ILE A 42 -1.84 -25.70 -11.97
N ARG A 43 -0.89 -26.30 -12.70
CA ARG A 43 -0.20 -27.54 -12.31
C ARG A 43 1.21 -27.29 -11.81
N ASN A 44 1.71 -28.22 -11.02
CA ASN A 44 3.12 -28.30 -10.60
C ASN A 44 3.61 -27.04 -9.86
N GLY A 45 2.75 -26.36 -9.09
CA GLY A 45 3.10 -25.16 -8.35
C GLY A 45 3.75 -25.45 -7.00
N ARG A 46 4.72 -24.61 -6.56
CA ARG A 46 5.04 -24.45 -5.16
C ARG A 46 4.09 -23.40 -4.58
N VAL A 47 3.07 -23.88 -3.89
CA VAL A 47 1.99 -23.03 -3.39
C VAL A 47 2.42 -22.39 -2.07
N ILE A 48 2.40 -21.05 -2.02
CA ILE A 48 2.44 -20.23 -0.79
C ILE A 48 1.04 -19.65 -0.63
N ASP A 49 0.28 -20.16 0.33
CA ASP A 49 -1.15 -19.89 0.43
C ASP A 49 -1.51 -18.51 1.02
N GLY A 50 -0.51 -17.73 1.43
CA GLY A 50 -0.68 -16.40 2.04
C GLY A 50 -0.81 -16.42 3.56
N THR A 51 -0.80 -17.58 4.21
CA THR A 51 -0.89 -17.69 5.69
C THR A 51 0.41 -17.37 6.41
N GLY A 52 1.55 -17.40 5.71
CA GLY A 52 2.90 -17.36 6.28
C GLY A 52 3.47 -18.75 6.60
N ASN A 53 2.72 -19.83 6.38
CA ASN A 53 3.21 -21.20 6.49
C ASN A 53 4.11 -21.57 5.30
N SER A 54 4.95 -22.61 5.49
CA SER A 54 5.83 -23.11 4.45
C SER A 54 5.07 -23.53 3.19
N TRP A 55 5.71 -23.35 2.03
CA TRP A 55 5.16 -23.77 0.75
C TRP A 55 4.97 -25.29 0.65
N PHE A 56 4.07 -25.72 -0.20
CA PHE A 56 3.82 -27.13 -0.53
C PHE A 56 3.58 -27.31 -2.03
N LEU A 57 3.84 -28.52 -2.54
CA LEU A 57 3.58 -28.85 -3.93
C LEU A 57 2.10 -29.16 -4.13
N ALA A 58 1.44 -28.43 -5.02
CA ALA A 58 0.05 -28.65 -5.35
C ALA A 58 -0.32 -28.08 -6.72
N ASP A 59 -1.46 -28.53 -7.23
CA ASP A 59 -2.22 -27.90 -8.30
C ASP A 59 -3.30 -26.98 -7.72
N VAL A 60 -3.68 -25.95 -8.48
CA VAL A 60 -4.76 -25.02 -8.12
C VAL A 60 -5.79 -25.00 -9.25
N ALA A 61 -7.01 -25.42 -8.95
CA ALA A 61 -8.12 -25.39 -9.89
C ALA A 61 -8.98 -24.16 -9.68
N VAL A 62 -9.38 -23.51 -10.77
CA VAL A 62 -10.21 -22.29 -10.79
C VAL A 62 -11.49 -22.58 -11.59
N ARG A 63 -12.62 -22.14 -11.07
CA ARG A 63 -13.93 -22.17 -11.75
C ARG A 63 -14.76 -20.96 -11.34
N ASP A 64 -15.43 -20.34 -12.31
CA ASP A 64 -16.32 -19.19 -12.09
C ASP A 64 -15.64 -18.05 -11.29
N GLY A 65 -14.37 -17.79 -11.59
CA GLY A 65 -13.58 -16.74 -10.93
C GLY A 65 -13.10 -17.07 -9.51
N LYS A 66 -13.37 -18.27 -8.99
CA LYS A 66 -13.04 -18.70 -7.64
C LYS A 66 -12.13 -19.93 -7.64
N ILE A 67 -11.36 -20.08 -6.56
CA ILE A 67 -10.57 -21.26 -6.30
C ILE A 67 -11.51 -22.43 -5.99
N LEU A 68 -11.51 -23.43 -6.86
CA LEU A 68 -12.33 -24.63 -6.75
C LEU A 68 -11.70 -25.65 -5.79
N ALA A 69 -10.41 -25.92 -5.97
CA ALA A 69 -9.68 -26.90 -5.18
C ALA A 69 -8.17 -26.61 -5.23
N ILE A 70 -7.45 -27.07 -4.20
CA ILE A 70 -5.98 -27.04 -4.11
C ILE A 70 -5.54 -28.40 -3.60
N GLY A 71 -4.55 -29.04 -4.26
CA GLY A 71 -4.03 -30.35 -3.89
C GLY A 71 -3.50 -31.11 -5.09
N ARG A 72 -3.49 -32.44 -5.02
CA ARG A 72 -3.19 -33.29 -6.16
C ARG A 72 -4.44 -33.46 -7.01
N LEU A 73 -4.44 -32.86 -8.19
CA LEU A 73 -5.61 -32.80 -9.07
C LEU A 73 -5.34 -33.50 -10.42
N ASP A 74 -4.60 -34.61 -10.40
CA ASP A 74 -4.12 -35.34 -11.60
C ASP A 74 -5.26 -35.71 -12.56
N HIS A 75 -6.45 -36.01 -12.05
CA HIS A 75 -7.61 -36.44 -12.85
C HIS A 75 -8.55 -35.28 -13.21
N MET A 76 -8.30 -34.07 -12.71
CA MET A 76 -9.18 -32.93 -12.96
C MET A 76 -9.05 -32.46 -14.41
N LYS A 77 -10.20 -32.37 -15.09
CA LYS A 77 -10.31 -31.78 -16.42
C LYS A 77 -10.42 -30.25 -16.31
N ALA A 78 -9.78 -29.54 -17.23
CA ALA A 78 -9.88 -28.09 -17.31
C ALA A 78 -9.94 -27.63 -18.76
N ALA A 79 -10.62 -26.51 -19.01
CA ALA A 79 -10.64 -25.89 -20.34
C ALA A 79 -9.24 -25.35 -20.72
N ARG A 80 -8.47 -24.92 -19.72
CA ARG A 80 -7.10 -24.43 -19.89
C ARG A 80 -6.19 -24.95 -18.78
N ILE A 81 -4.93 -25.23 -19.14
CA ILE A 81 -3.89 -25.65 -18.18
C ILE A 81 -2.73 -24.67 -18.27
N ILE A 82 -2.22 -24.22 -17.12
CA ILE A 82 -0.94 -23.52 -16.96
C ILE A 82 -0.02 -24.46 -16.18
N ASP A 83 1.12 -24.80 -16.73
CA ASP A 83 2.18 -25.49 -15.98
C ASP A 83 3.04 -24.43 -15.28
N ALA A 84 2.96 -24.38 -13.96
CA ALA A 84 3.75 -23.46 -13.15
C ALA A 84 5.24 -23.82 -13.09
N GLN A 85 5.67 -24.97 -13.61
CA GLN A 85 7.07 -25.40 -13.71
C GLN A 85 7.83 -25.26 -12.38
N ARG A 86 7.17 -25.59 -11.27
CA ARG A 86 7.68 -25.42 -9.89
C ARG A 86 7.97 -23.97 -9.48
N GLN A 87 7.48 -22.97 -10.21
CA GLN A 87 7.47 -21.58 -9.76
C GLN A 87 6.54 -21.43 -8.54
N ILE A 88 6.68 -20.30 -7.86
CA ILE A 88 5.78 -19.94 -6.75
C ILE A 88 4.41 -19.60 -7.30
N VAL A 89 3.38 -20.20 -6.71
CA VAL A 89 1.97 -19.86 -6.92
C VAL A 89 1.46 -19.26 -5.61
N ALA A 90 1.14 -17.97 -5.62
CA ALA A 90 0.73 -17.22 -4.44
C ALA A 90 -0.57 -16.44 -4.69
N PRO A 91 -1.28 -15.96 -3.64
CA PRO A 91 -2.33 -14.99 -3.83
C PRO A 91 -1.79 -13.76 -4.53
N GLY A 92 -2.58 -13.14 -5.40
CA GLY A 92 -2.24 -11.85 -6.00
C GLY A 92 -1.98 -10.79 -4.93
N PHE A 93 -0.95 -9.96 -5.14
CA PHE A 93 -0.54 -8.98 -4.15
C PHE A 93 -1.57 -7.86 -4.00
N ILE A 94 -1.70 -7.35 -2.79
CA ILE A 94 -2.59 -6.26 -2.40
C ILE A 94 -1.72 -5.07 -2.00
N ASP A 95 -1.70 -4.04 -2.84
CA ASP A 95 -1.06 -2.77 -2.53
C ASP A 95 -1.99 -1.93 -1.66
N VAL A 96 -1.59 -1.70 -0.40
CA VAL A 96 -2.43 -0.96 0.57
C VAL A 96 -2.32 0.55 0.45
N HIS A 97 -1.43 1.05 -0.42
CA HIS A 97 -1.17 2.48 -0.53
C HIS A 97 -0.98 2.91 -1.99
N ALA A 98 -2.07 3.30 -2.63
CA ALA A 98 -2.08 3.72 -4.02
C ALA A 98 -2.79 5.07 -4.23
N HIS A 99 -2.46 5.74 -5.34
CA HIS A 99 -3.03 7.00 -5.80
C HIS A 99 -3.45 6.86 -7.27
N ILE A 100 -4.55 6.14 -7.53
CA ILE A 100 -4.95 5.75 -8.88
C ILE A 100 -6.17 6.49 -9.42
N GLU A 101 -6.79 7.39 -8.64
CA GLU A 101 -8.11 7.98 -8.88
C GLU A 101 -8.26 8.58 -10.29
N PHE A 102 -7.19 9.13 -10.84
CA PHE A 102 -7.19 9.71 -12.18
C PHE A 102 -6.52 8.79 -13.20
N GLY A 103 -5.33 8.28 -12.89
CA GLY A 103 -4.51 7.51 -13.82
C GLY A 103 -5.15 6.21 -14.30
N LEU A 104 -6.00 5.57 -13.48
CA LEU A 104 -6.69 4.34 -13.83
C LEU A 104 -7.60 4.49 -15.06
N PHE A 105 -8.25 5.63 -15.22
CA PHE A 105 -9.16 5.85 -16.35
C PHE A 105 -8.44 6.28 -17.63
N GLU A 106 -7.19 6.74 -17.52
CA GLU A 106 -6.31 6.99 -18.67
C GLU A 106 -5.66 5.67 -19.14
N ASN A 107 -5.28 4.80 -18.20
CA ASN A 107 -4.66 3.51 -18.46
C ASN A 107 -5.30 2.40 -17.59
N PRO A 108 -6.49 1.89 -17.99
CA PRO A 108 -7.24 0.92 -17.19
C PRO A 108 -6.62 -0.48 -17.14
N THR A 109 -5.57 -0.74 -17.93
CA THR A 109 -4.79 -1.98 -17.85
C THR A 109 -3.86 -2.02 -16.63
N ALA A 110 -3.49 -0.85 -16.08
CA ALA A 110 -2.64 -0.74 -14.88
C ALA A 110 -1.39 -1.63 -14.93
N ASP A 111 -0.73 -1.67 -16.10
CA ASP A 111 0.36 -2.60 -16.42
C ASP A 111 1.50 -2.56 -15.39
N ASN A 112 1.82 -1.38 -14.87
CA ASN A 112 2.87 -1.23 -13.87
C ASN A 112 2.56 -1.98 -12.57
N TYR A 113 1.30 -2.08 -12.15
CA TYR A 113 0.88 -2.86 -10.99
C TYR A 113 0.88 -4.37 -11.29
N LEU A 114 0.31 -4.78 -12.42
CA LEU A 114 0.21 -6.19 -12.79
C LEU A 114 1.58 -6.84 -12.99
N HIS A 115 2.52 -6.14 -13.62
CA HIS A 115 3.89 -6.63 -13.79
C HIS A 115 4.71 -6.64 -12.49
N ASP A 116 4.17 -6.06 -11.41
CA ASP A 116 4.71 -6.17 -10.04
C ASP A 116 3.90 -7.18 -9.17
N GLY A 117 2.99 -7.95 -9.80
CA GLY A 117 2.19 -9.00 -9.17
C GLY A 117 0.96 -8.50 -8.41
N VAL A 118 0.65 -7.22 -8.48
CA VAL A 118 -0.47 -6.60 -7.77
C VAL A 118 -1.77 -6.86 -8.51
N THR A 119 -2.74 -7.46 -7.83
CA THR A 119 -4.09 -7.72 -8.35
C THR A 119 -5.14 -6.82 -7.74
N THR A 120 -4.82 -6.22 -6.60
CA THR A 120 -5.74 -5.37 -5.83
C THR A 120 -5.00 -4.17 -5.28
N VAL A 121 -5.61 -3.00 -5.37
CA VAL A 121 -5.07 -1.77 -4.75
C VAL A 121 -6.10 -1.15 -3.81
N ILE A 122 -5.59 -0.52 -2.75
CA ILE A 122 -6.37 0.35 -1.88
C ILE A 122 -5.93 1.78 -2.17
N THR A 123 -6.85 2.57 -2.72
CA THR A 123 -6.64 3.99 -3.05
C THR A 123 -7.36 4.91 -2.07
N GLY A 124 -7.38 6.20 -2.31
CA GLY A 124 -7.96 7.16 -1.37
C GLY A 124 -7.04 7.47 -0.19
N ASN A 125 -5.75 7.26 -0.35
CA ASN A 125 -4.72 7.45 0.68
C ASN A 125 -4.32 8.93 0.86
N CYS A 126 -3.57 9.23 1.91
CA CYS A 126 -3.01 10.55 2.23
C CYS A 126 -4.06 11.67 2.23
N GLY A 127 -5.27 11.37 2.64
CA GLY A 127 -6.38 12.33 2.71
C GLY A 127 -7.00 12.69 1.36
N GLY A 128 -6.47 12.19 0.26
CA GLY A 128 -7.00 12.40 -1.09
C GLY A 128 -7.82 11.21 -1.59
N SER A 129 -9.05 11.44 -2.02
CA SER A 129 -9.91 10.41 -2.62
C SER A 129 -10.75 10.98 -3.75
N ALA A 130 -11.49 10.13 -4.46
CA ALA A 130 -12.58 10.61 -5.31
C ALA A 130 -13.60 11.40 -4.48
N ASP A 131 -14.17 12.45 -5.06
CA ASP A 131 -15.16 13.31 -4.39
C ASP A 131 -16.47 12.56 -4.09
N ASN A 132 -16.82 11.58 -4.92
CA ASN A 132 -17.97 10.67 -4.78
C ASN A 132 -17.54 9.25 -5.11
N LEU A 133 -17.60 8.34 -4.13
CA LEU A 133 -17.16 6.95 -4.32
C LEU A 133 -18.13 6.13 -5.15
N GLN A 134 -19.41 6.41 -5.09
CA GLN A 134 -20.41 5.71 -5.93
C GLN A 134 -20.13 5.95 -7.42
N ASP A 135 -19.86 7.20 -7.80
CA ASP A 135 -19.52 7.55 -9.19
C ASP A 135 -18.19 6.93 -9.59
N PHE A 136 -17.20 6.95 -8.71
CA PHE A 136 -15.88 6.36 -8.94
C PHE A 136 -15.99 4.85 -9.20
N PHE A 137 -16.68 4.11 -8.35
CA PHE A 137 -16.91 2.67 -8.51
C PHE A 137 -17.80 2.35 -9.71
N GLY A 138 -18.83 3.17 -9.97
CA GLY A 138 -19.66 3.06 -11.17
C GLY A 138 -18.85 3.24 -12.46
N ARG A 139 -17.90 4.17 -12.45
CA ARG A 139 -16.98 4.38 -13.58
C ARG A 139 -16.02 3.20 -13.76
N ILE A 140 -15.49 2.60 -12.68
CA ILE A 140 -14.69 1.37 -12.76
C ILE A 140 -15.51 0.25 -13.39
N ALA A 141 -16.75 0.05 -12.96
CA ALA A 141 -17.62 -0.99 -13.49
C ALA A 141 -17.93 -0.79 -14.99
N SER A 142 -18.11 0.45 -15.44
CA SER A 142 -18.45 0.74 -16.85
C SER A 142 -17.23 0.75 -17.78
N THR A 143 -16.07 1.27 -17.33
CA THR A 143 -14.84 1.34 -18.13
C THR A 143 -14.09 0.01 -18.14
N GLY A 144 -14.23 -0.77 -17.05
CA GLY A 144 -13.41 -1.94 -16.74
C GLY A 144 -12.03 -1.55 -16.21
N SER A 145 -11.46 -2.40 -15.40
CA SER A 145 -10.10 -2.31 -14.86
C SER A 145 -9.44 -3.67 -14.90
N SER A 146 -8.13 -3.75 -15.10
CA SER A 146 -7.42 -5.04 -15.01
C SER A 146 -7.05 -5.42 -13.57
N ILE A 147 -7.19 -4.51 -12.61
CA ILE A 147 -6.96 -4.74 -11.17
C ILE A 147 -8.23 -4.45 -10.36
N ASN A 148 -8.37 -5.09 -9.21
CA ASN A 148 -9.42 -4.78 -8.24
C ASN A 148 -9.07 -3.50 -7.48
N VAL A 149 -10.07 -2.72 -7.10
CA VAL A 149 -9.91 -1.42 -6.45
C VAL A 149 -10.82 -1.31 -5.23
N ALA A 150 -10.23 -1.11 -4.05
CA ALA A 150 -10.91 -0.59 -2.87
C ALA A 150 -10.49 0.87 -2.64
N SER A 151 -11.29 1.66 -1.93
CA SER A 151 -10.97 3.06 -1.64
C SER A 151 -11.26 3.43 -0.19
N LEU A 152 -10.37 4.24 0.37
CA LEU A 152 -10.62 5.03 1.55
C LEU A 152 -11.39 6.32 1.18
N VAL A 153 -12.09 6.92 2.13
CA VAL A 153 -12.54 8.32 2.00
C VAL A 153 -11.45 9.25 2.56
N GLY A 154 -11.07 10.26 1.79
CA GLY A 154 -10.01 11.19 2.14
C GLY A 154 -10.51 12.38 2.95
N HIS A 155 -9.95 12.61 4.14
CA HIS A 155 -10.22 13.79 4.98
C HIS A 155 -9.98 15.11 4.23
N ASN A 156 -8.86 15.23 3.50
CA ASN A 156 -8.53 16.46 2.75
C ASN A 156 -9.55 16.71 1.65
N THR A 157 -10.06 15.66 1.00
CA THR A 157 -11.14 15.76 0.01
C THR A 157 -12.42 16.26 0.67
N VAL A 158 -12.83 15.67 1.79
CA VAL A 158 -14.04 16.06 2.54
C VAL A 158 -13.91 17.50 3.06
N ARG A 159 -12.77 17.84 3.66
CA ARG A 159 -12.52 19.19 4.19
C ARG A 159 -12.55 20.24 3.07
N ARG A 160 -11.95 19.93 1.91
CA ARG A 160 -11.98 20.84 0.75
C ARG A 160 -13.40 21.10 0.24
N GLN A 161 -14.26 20.11 0.24
CA GLN A 161 -15.67 20.27 -0.16
C GLN A 161 -16.45 21.22 0.75
N VAL A 162 -16.08 21.30 2.04
CA VAL A 162 -16.82 22.09 3.04
C VAL A 162 -16.17 23.43 3.33
N LEU A 163 -14.84 23.47 3.49
CA LEU A 163 -14.08 24.66 3.92
C LEU A 163 -13.18 25.23 2.82
N GLY A 164 -13.04 24.56 1.65
CA GLY A 164 -12.04 24.94 0.66
C GLY A 164 -10.63 24.73 1.21
N LEU A 165 -9.75 25.71 0.98
CA LEU A 165 -8.36 25.70 1.44
C LEU A 165 -8.12 26.66 2.63
N ALA A 166 -9.16 26.99 3.40
CA ALA A 166 -9.09 27.97 4.48
C ALA A 166 -8.25 27.47 5.65
N ASN A 167 -7.35 28.33 6.13
CA ASN A 167 -6.53 28.12 7.34
C ASN A 167 -7.31 28.55 8.58
N ARG A 168 -8.28 27.77 8.99
CA ARG A 168 -9.06 27.98 10.22
C ARG A 168 -9.69 26.66 10.69
N ALA A 169 -10.08 26.62 11.95
CA ALA A 169 -10.90 25.52 12.47
C ALA A 169 -12.27 25.47 11.76
N ALA A 170 -12.84 24.27 11.66
CA ALA A 170 -14.21 24.07 11.24
C ALA A 170 -15.19 24.58 12.29
N SER A 171 -16.30 25.20 11.87
CA SER A 171 -17.43 25.44 12.76
C SER A 171 -18.15 24.12 13.08
N VAL A 172 -19.07 24.17 14.06
CA VAL A 172 -19.87 22.97 14.42
C VAL A 172 -20.68 22.46 13.21
N ASP A 173 -21.29 23.34 12.45
CA ASP A 173 -22.07 22.98 11.25
C ASP A 173 -21.18 22.41 10.15
N GLU A 174 -19.98 22.97 9.95
CA GLU A 174 -19.02 22.44 8.97
C GLU A 174 -18.50 21.08 9.38
N GLN A 175 -18.22 20.84 10.67
CA GLN A 175 -17.85 19.54 11.20
C GLN A 175 -18.97 18.51 10.93
N GLN A 176 -20.22 18.83 11.22
CA GLN A 176 -21.37 17.94 10.95
C GLN A 176 -21.52 17.64 9.45
N ARG A 177 -21.29 18.62 8.58
CA ARG A 177 -21.31 18.40 7.13
C ARG A 177 -20.20 17.46 6.67
N MET A 178 -19.00 17.60 7.21
CA MET A 178 -17.88 16.68 6.93
C MET A 178 -18.18 15.28 7.44
N GLU A 179 -18.73 15.13 8.64
CA GLU A 179 -19.16 13.85 9.20
C GLU A 179 -20.22 13.16 8.33
N ALA A 180 -21.18 13.91 7.81
CA ALA A 180 -22.19 13.37 6.88
C ALA A 180 -21.58 12.89 5.55
N LEU A 181 -20.57 13.59 5.02
CA LEU A 181 -19.84 13.15 3.82
C LEU A 181 -19.06 11.87 4.06
N VAL A 182 -18.40 11.74 5.23
CA VAL A 182 -17.71 10.48 5.60
C VAL A 182 -18.71 9.35 5.74
N GLU A 183 -19.85 9.56 6.40
CA GLU A 183 -20.90 8.55 6.55
C GLU A 183 -21.44 8.10 5.19
N GLN A 184 -21.69 9.03 4.29
CA GLN A 184 -22.12 8.74 2.93
C GLN A 184 -21.07 7.87 2.20
N ALA A 185 -19.79 8.25 2.23
CA ALA A 185 -18.72 7.52 1.57
C ALA A 185 -18.56 6.09 2.14
N MET A 186 -18.69 5.91 3.45
CA MET A 186 -18.67 4.59 4.07
C MET A 186 -19.82 3.70 3.55
N LYS A 187 -21.03 4.25 3.45
CA LYS A 187 -22.21 3.55 2.88
C LYS A 187 -22.06 3.28 1.38
N GLN A 188 -21.29 4.08 0.67
CA GLN A 188 -20.94 3.88 -0.75
C GLN A 188 -19.83 2.84 -0.96
N GLY A 189 -19.23 2.31 0.12
CA GLY A 189 -18.27 1.22 0.06
C GLY A 189 -16.84 1.58 0.40
N ALA A 190 -16.57 2.73 1.04
CA ALA A 190 -15.25 3.03 1.57
C ALA A 190 -14.82 1.96 2.59
N VAL A 191 -13.54 1.58 2.57
CA VAL A 191 -12.95 0.64 3.55
C VAL A 191 -12.42 1.36 4.80
N GLY A 192 -12.50 2.69 4.86
CA GLY A 192 -12.04 3.48 5.99
C GLY A 192 -11.83 4.95 5.64
N LEU A 193 -11.21 5.67 6.56
CA LEU A 193 -10.88 7.09 6.46
C LEU A 193 -9.36 7.26 6.32
N SER A 194 -8.91 8.12 5.40
CA SER A 194 -7.50 8.50 5.33
C SER A 194 -7.28 9.98 5.67
N THR A 195 -6.09 10.30 6.20
CA THR A 195 -5.62 11.67 6.37
C THR A 195 -4.27 11.90 5.70
N GLY A 196 -4.02 13.14 5.27
CA GLY A 196 -2.71 13.63 4.87
C GLY A 196 -2.46 14.96 5.55
N LEU A 197 -1.99 14.89 6.81
CA LEU A 197 -1.91 16.05 7.71
C LEU A 197 -0.74 17.01 7.42
N ILE A 198 0.06 16.69 6.42
CA ILE A 198 1.09 17.58 5.83
C ILE A 198 0.55 18.35 4.61
N TYR A 199 -0.57 17.91 4.04
CA TYR A 199 -1.12 18.46 2.80
C TYR A 199 -2.33 19.37 3.06
N LEU A 200 -2.53 20.35 2.16
CA LEU A 200 -3.73 21.16 2.15
C LEU A 200 -4.99 20.32 1.80
N PRO A 201 -6.12 20.62 2.45
CA PRO A 201 -6.32 21.52 3.59
C PRO A 201 -6.18 20.81 4.95
N GLY A 202 -5.82 19.52 4.98
CA GLY A 202 -5.66 18.72 6.20
C GLY A 202 -4.61 19.24 7.17
N LEU A 203 -3.60 19.96 6.64
CA LEU A 203 -2.57 20.64 7.43
C LEU A 203 -3.14 21.56 8.52
N TYR A 204 -4.30 22.16 8.28
CA TYR A 204 -4.94 23.14 9.17
C TYR A 204 -5.99 22.54 10.09
N SER A 205 -6.20 21.23 10.03
CA SER A 205 -7.15 20.56 10.91
C SER A 205 -6.60 20.35 12.31
N SER A 206 -7.47 20.43 13.30
CA SER A 206 -7.15 19.98 14.65
C SER A 206 -7.28 18.45 14.76
N THR A 207 -6.67 17.89 15.80
CA THR A 207 -6.80 16.46 16.10
C THR A 207 -8.26 16.09 16.42
N GLU A 208 -9.00 16.99 17.09
CA GLU A 208 -10.42 16.82 17.44
C GLU A 208 -11.31 16.72 16.20
N GLU A 209 -11.04 17.55 15.16
CA GLU A 209 -11.74 17.47 13.88
C GLU A 209 -11.60 16.07 13.28
N VAL A 210 -10.37 15.56 13.21
CA VAL A 210 -10.11 14.22 12.67
C VAL A 210 -10.75 13.13 13.53
N ILE A 211 -10.72 13.25 14.87
CA ILE A 211 -11.39 12.31 15.78
C ILE A 211 -12.89 12.25 15.50
N GLY A 212 -13.54 13.39 15.25
CA GLY A 212 -14.96 13.43 14.89
C GLY A 212 -15.27 12.56 13.66
N LEU A 213 -14.51 12.76 12.58
CA LEU A 213 -14.67 11.99 11.34
C LEU A 213 -14.30 10.52 11.51
N ALA A 214 -13.23 10.23 12.26
CA ALA A 214 -12.79 8.87 12.55
C ALA A 214 -13.86 8.07 13.33
N ARG A 215 -14.56 8.70 14.27
CA ARG A 215 -15.71 8.10 14.99
C ARG A 215 -16.84 7.70 14.05
N VAL A 216 -17.09 8.50 13.01
CA VAL A 216 -18.08 8.14 11.98
C VAL A 216 -17.64 6.93 11.20
N ALA A 217 -16.40 6.90 10.69
CA ALA A 217 -15.85 5.77 9.97
C ALA A 217 -15.81 4.49 10.84
N ALA A 218 -15.51 4.62 12.14
CA ALA A 218 -15.49 3.52 13.10
C ALA A 218 -16.85 2.84 13.28
N LYS A 219 -17.96 3.59 13.27
CA LYS A 219 -19.34 3.02 13.31
C LYS A 219 -19.59 2.05 12.14
N HIS A 220 -18.88 2.24 11.05
CA HIS A 220 -18.97 1.46 9.83
C HIS A 220 -17.80 0.47 9.68
N GLN A 221 -17.11 0.15 10.78
CA GLN A 221 -15.99 -0.79 10.83
C GLN A 221 -14.81 -0.40 9.93
N GLY A 222 -14.63 0.88 9.62
CA GLY A 222 -13.55 1.37 8.79
C GLY A 222 -12.18 1.32 9.48
N VAL A 223 -11.11 1.47 8.68
CA VAL A 223 -9.72 1.64 9.13
C VAL A 223 -9.32 3.11 9.04
N TYR A 224 -8.54 3.61 9.99
CA TYR A 224 -7.92 4.93 9.91
C TYR A 224 -6.50 4.80 9.35
N ALA A 225 -6.26 5.31 8.14
CA ALA A 225 -4.95 5.35 7.51
C ALA A 225 -4.40 6.78 7.51
N SER A 226 -3.16 6.99 7.97
CA SER A 226 -2.61 8.33 8.15
C SER A 226 -1.25 8.52 7.51
N HIS A 227 -1.17 9.42 6.52
CA HIS A 227 0.03 10.20 6.29
C HIS A 227 0.13 11.20 7.45
N ILE A 228 1.03 10.95 8.37
CA ILE A 228 1.17 11.70 9.62
C ILE A 228 1.62 13.15 9.38
N ARG A 229 1.39 14.02 10.35
CA ARG A 229 1.63 15.47 10.26
C ARG A 229 3.10 15.85 10.05
N ASN A 230 4.03 14.98 10.44
CA ASN A 230 5.46 15.21 10.26
C ASN A 230 6.22 13.88 10.26
N GLU A 231 7.08 13.65 9.27
CA GLU A 231 7.89 12.44 9.13
C GLU A 231 9.37 12.68 9.48
N GLY A 232 9.71 13.86 9.97
CA GLY A 232 11.06 14.30 10.32
C GLY A 232 11.20 14.62 11.80
N ASN A 233 11.55 15.88 12.11
CA ASN A 233 11.93 16.31 13.46
C ASN A 233 10.82 16.13 14.52
N LYS A 234 9.54 16.15 14.11
CA LYS A 234 8.36 15.94 14.97
C LYS A 234 7.66 14.61 14.70
N VAL A 235 8.39 13.60 14.22
CA VAL A 235 7.82 12.30 13.85
C VAL A 235 7.17 11.58 15.04
N VAL A 236 7.73 11.70 16.23
CA VAL A 236 7.20 11.08 17.46
C VAL A 236 5.85 11.66 17.84
N GLU A 237 5.73 12.98 17.84
CA GLU A 237 4.48 13.68 18.13
C GLU A 237 3.41 13.34 17.09
N ALA A 238 3.78 13.29 15.80
CA ALA A 238 2.87 12.97 14.72
C ALA A 238 2.38 11.50 14.75
N ILE A 239 3.22 10.56 15.14
CA ILE A 239 2.81 9.17 15.35
C ILE A 239 1.84 9.09 16.54
N ASN A 240 2.16 9.75 17.67
CA ASN A 240 1.27 9.77 18.82
C ASN A 240 -0.10 10.37 18.49
N GLU A 241 -0.16 11.47 17.71
CA GLU A 241 -1.41 12.06 17.22
C GLU A 241 -2.26 11.01 16.48
N ALA A 242 -1.67 10.27 15.53
CA ALA A 242 -2.39 9.25 14.78
C ALA A 242 -2.87 8.08 15.67
N LEU A 243 -2.07 7.66 16.64
CA LEU A 243 -2.45 6.63 17.62
C LEU A 243 -3.58 7.11 18.55
N ASP A 244 -3.55 8.37 18.96
CA ASP A 244 -4.57 8.97 19.83
C ASP A 244 -5.91 9.14 19.09
N ILE A 245 -5.89 9.48 17.81
CA ILE A 245 -7.08 9.48 16.95
C ILE A 245 -7.71 8.08 16.93
N GLY A 246 -6.90 7.05 16.68
CA GLY A 246 -7.40 5.67 16.67
C GLY A 246 -7.98 5.21 18.02
N ARG A 247 -7.31 5.55 19.13
CA ARG A 247 -7.82 5.25 20.49
C ARG A 247 -9.13 5.97 20.77
N ALA A 248 -9.20 7.27 20.48
CA ALA A 248 -10.38 8.09 20.73
C ALA A 248 -11.59 7.68 19.87
N ALA A 249 -11.33 7.21 18.64
CA ALA A 249 -12.35 6.70 17.73
C ALA A 249 -12.65 5.21 17.94
N LYS A 250 -11.83 4.47 18.70
CA LYS A 250 -11.90 3.00 18.89
C LYS A 250 -11.87 2.25 17.55
N MET A 251 -10.92 2.58 16.68
CA MET A 251 -10.79 1.97 15.37
C MET A 251 -9.37 1.52 15.07
N PRO A 252 -9.19 0.52 14.18
CA PRO A 252 -7.86 0.10 13.71
C PRO A 252 -7.12 1.26 13.04
N VAL A 253 -5.79 1.31 13.23
CA VAL A 253 -4.93 2.35 12.68
C VAL A 253 -3.93 1.75 11.69
N GLN A 254 -3.65 2.44 10.61
CA GLN A 254 -2.51 2.22 9.74
C GLN A 254 -1.71 3.52 9.64
N ILE A 255 -0.41 3.45 9.96
CA ILE A 255 0.49 4.56 9.65
C ILE A 255 1.03 4.33 8.25
N SER A 256 0.72 5.25 7.36
CA SER A 256 1.06 5.19 5.94
C SER A 256 2.56 5.38 5.70
N HIS A 257 3.11 4.63 4.72
CA HIS A 257 4.51 4.73 4.23
C HIS A 257 5.51 5.09 5.33
N PHE A 258 5.50 4.28 6.40
CA PHE A 258 6.24 4.51 7.64
C PHE A 258 7.72 4.73 7.40
N LYS A 259 8.22 5.89 7.77
CA LYS A 259 9.61 6.30 7.56
C LYS A 259 10.06 7.35 8.57
N VAL A 260 11.36 7.56 8.59
CA VAL A 260 11.98 8.73 9.23
C VAL A 260 12.76 9.49 8.18
N ALA A 261 12.39 10.75 7.96
CA ALA A 261 12.93 11.56 6.88
C ALA A 261 13.99 12.54 7.35
N ALA A 262 14.94 12.86 6.46
CA ALA A 262 16.07 13.76 6.58
C ALA A 262 17.25 13.23 7.42
N PRO A 263 18.52 13.61 7.04
CA PRO A 263 19.73 13.14 7.70
C PRO A 263 19.79 13.40 9.20
N ALA A 264 19.17 14.47 9.67
CA ALA A 264 19.12 14.81 11.10
C ALA A 264 18.38 13.77 11.94
N ASN A 265 17.54 12.95 11.31
CA ASN A 265 16.63 12.01 11.98
C ASN A 265 16.97 10.54 11.73
N TRP A 266 17.95 10.23 10.89
CA TRP A 266 18.34 8.85 10.60
C TRP A 266 18.69 8.08 11.86
N GLY A 267 18.29 6.80 11.91
CA GLY A 267 18.44 5.92 13.07
C GLY A 267 17.30 6.00 14.08
N ARG A 268 16.36 6.96 13.95
CA ARG A 268 15.22 7.07 14.89
C ARG A 268 14.10 6.05 14.62
N SER A 269 14.24 5.19 13.62
CA SER A 269 13.27 4.11 13.36
C SER A 269 13.08 3.17 14.55
N HIS A 270 14.09 2.97 15.39
CA HIS A 270 13.96 2.23 16.64
C HIS A 270 12.98 2.88 17.63
N GLU A 271 13.07 4.20 17.79
CA GLU A 271 12.18 4.99 18.64
C GLU A 271 10.73 4.96 18.09
N THR A 272 10.59 5.18 16.78
CA THR A 272 9.26 5.25 16.17
C THR A 272 8.53 3.90 16.14
N LEU A 273 9.22 2.79 15.87
CA LEU A 273 8.62 1.46 15.94
C LEU A 273 8.25 1.05 17.38
N ALA A 274 9.04 1.46 18.38
CA ALA A 274 8.70 1.19 19.78
C ALA A 274 7.36 1.82 20.19
N LEU A 275 6.96 2.97 19.59
CA LEU A 275 5.63 3.55 19.81
C LEU A 275 4.52 2.66 19.25
N ILE A 276 4.73 2.08 18.07
CA ILE A 276 3.78 1.16 17.43
C ILE A 276 3.63 -0.11 18.29
N GLU A 277 4.74 -0.71 18.71
CA GLU A 277 4.73 -1.90 19.57
C GLU A 277 4.02 -1.64 20.91
N LYS A 278 4.31 -0.51 21.54
CA LYS A 278 3.64 -0.09 22.77
C LYS A 278 2.13 0.08 22.59
N ALA A 279 1.72 0.68 21.46
CA ALA A 279 0.30 0.85 21.16
C ALA A 279 -0.39 -0.51 20.95
N ARG A 280 0.24 -1.44 20.23
CA ARG A 280 -0.27 -2.80 20.04
C ARG A 280 -0.34 -3.58 21.36
N ALA A 281 0.70 -3.52 22.19
CA ALA A 281 0.70 -4.12 23.52
C ALA A 281 -0.43 -3.57 24.41
N GLY A 282 -0.83 -2.31 24.20
CA GLY A 282 -1.97 -1.67 24.85
C GLY A 282 -3.33 -2.00 24.22
N GLY A 283 -3.39 -2.94 23.26
CA GLY A 283 -4.63 -3.43 22.64
C GLY A 283 -5.12 -2.64 21.43
N LEU A 284 -4.39 -1.63 20.93
CA LEU A 284 -4.74 -0.93 19.71
C LEU A 284 -4.28 -1.76 18.49
N ASP A 285 -5.19 -2.07 17.57
CA ASP A 285 -4.82 -2.70 16.29
C ASP A 285 -4.12 -1.68 15.38
N VAL A 286 -2.78 -1.68 15.41
CA VAL A 286 -1.95 -0.81 14.57
C VAL A 286 -1.12 -1.64 13.59
N THR A 287 -1.15 -1.25 12.34
CA THR A 287 -0.23 -1.70 11.28
C THR A 287 0.48 -0.49 10.68
N ILE A 288 1.56 -0.76 9.97
CA ILE A 288 2.25 0.23 9.14
C ILE A 288 2.30 -0.28 7.70
N ASP A 289 2.53 0.58 6.72
CA ASP A 289 2.96 0.17 5.39
C ASP A 289 4.29 0.82 5.02
N GLN A 290 4.99 0.22 4.07
CA GLN A 290 6.30 0.68 3.64
C GLN A 290 6.53 0.32 2.17
N TYR A 291 7.28 1.18 1.46
CA TYR A 291 7.94 0.87 0.20
C TYR A 291 9.45 0.70 0.38
N PRO A 292 10.12 -0.14 -0.43
CA PRO A 292 11.52 -0.55 -0.22
C PRO A 292 12.52 0.41 -0.89
N TYR A 293 12.42 1.72 -0.65
CA TYR A 293 13.25 2.74 -1.28
C TYR A 293 13.64 3.82 -0.28
N THR A 294 14.77 4.50 -0.54
CA THR A 294 15.32 5.55 0.31
C THR A 294 14.91 6.97 -0.11
N ALA A 295 14.00 7.09 -1.05
CA ALA A 295 13.40 8.35 -1.47
C ALA A 295 11.88 8.34 -1.31
N SER A 296 11.29 9.50 -1.16
CA SER A 296 9.84 9.74 -1.23
C SER A 296 9.48 10.52 -2.49
N SER A 297 8.19 10.63 -2.80
CA SER A 297 7.74 11.46 -3.92
C SER A 297 6.47 12.21 -3.54
N THR A 298 6.51 13.55 -3.71
CA THR A 298 5.38 14.44 -3.47
C THR A 298 5.59 15.79 -4.17
N THR A 299 4.76 16.80 -3.88
CA THR A 299 4.82 18.12 -4.50
C THR A 299 5.97 18.98 -3.92
N LEU A 300 6.53 19.89 -4.73
CA LEU A 300 7.56 20.82 -4.32
C LEU A 300 7.13 21.73 -3.16
N SER A 301 5.84 22.04 -3.08
CA SER A 301 5.30 22.96 -2.07
C SER A 301 5.42 22.48 -0.61
N VAL A 302 5.67 21.17 -0.37
CA VAL A 302 5.94 20.66 1.00
C VAL A 302 7.22 21.20 1.61
N MET A 303 8.08 21.84 0.82
CA MET A 303 9.29 22.48 1.29
C MET A 303 9.05 23.90 1.85
N LEU A 304 7.86 24.45 1.61
CA LEU A 304 7.48 25.78 2.12
C LEU A 304 7.00 25.69 3.58
N PRO A 305 7.13 26.78 4.35
CA PRO A 305 6.48 26.88 5.66
C PRO A 305 4.96 26.85 5.53
N ASP A 306 4.29 26.32 6.55
CA ASP A 306 2.83 26.05 6.56
C ASP A 306 1.97 27.29 6.21
N TRP A 307 2.38 28.48 6.68
CA TRP A 307 1.66 29.73 6.38
C TRP A 307 1.76 30.13 4.91
N ALA A 308 2.85 29.74 4.23
CA ALA A 308 3.12 30.14 2.85
C ALA A 308 2.30 29.33 1.82
N VAL A 309 1.79 28.15 2.19
CA VAL A 309 1.00 27.30 1.30
C VAL A 309 -0.51 27.59 1.34
N GLU A 310 -0.98 28.42 2.27
CA GLU A 310 -2.40 28.78 2.41
C GLU A 310 -2.99 29.30 1.09
N GLY A 311 -4.18 28.80 0.72
CA GLY A 311 -4.85 29.16 -0.51
C GLY A 311 -4.31 28.48 -1.76
N GLY A 312 -3.29 27.60 -1.64
CA GLY A 312 -2.78 26.78 -2.73
C GLY A 312 -1.93 27.54 -3.76
N THR A 313 -1.75 26.92 -4.92
CA THR A 313 -0.77 27.35 -5.94
C THR A 313 -0.86 28.81 -6.33
N GLU A 314 -2.04 29.34 -6.60
CA GLU A 314 -2.19 30.73 -7.03
C GLU A 314 -1.90 31.74 -5.91
N ALA A 315 -2.20 31.36 -4.67
CA ALA A 315 -1.85 32.20 -3.52
C ALA A 315 -0.33 32.15 -3.23
N ILE A 316 0.32 31.01 -3.43
CA ILE A 316 1.78 30.89 -3.36
C ILE A 316 2.45 31.83 -4.38
N LYS A 317 2.01 31.81 -5.64
CA LYS A 317 2.54 32.72 -6.68
C LYS A 317 2.45 34.18 -6.25
N LYS A 318 1.28 34.63 -5.79
CA LYS A 318 1.07 36.00 -5.30
C LYS A 318 1.99 36.38 -4.13
N ARG A 319 2.23 35.46 -3.20
CA ARG A 319 3.18 35.67 -2.10
C ARG A 319 4.61 35.83 -2.60
N LEU A 320 4.98 35.06 -3.62
CA LEU A 320 6.31 35.10 -4.21
C LEU A 320 6.54 36.33 -5.11
N ASP A 321 5.48 37.02 -5.55
CA ASP A 321 5.55 38.31 -6.26
C ASP A 321 5.96 39.46 -5.33
N ASP A 322 5.68 39.34 -4.01
CA ASP A 322 6.11 40.33 -3.03
C ASP A 322 7.56 40.01 -2.56
N PRO A 323 8.53 40.91 -2.82
CA PRO A 323 9.94 40.65 -2.48
C PRO A 323 10.20 40.38 -1.00
N ALA A 324 9.49 41.07 -0.09
CA ALA A 324 9.67 40.89 1.35
C ALA A 324 9.15 39.52 1.82
N THR A 325 8.00 39.10 1.32
CA THR A 325 7.43 37.79 1.59
C THR A 325 8.30 36.68 0.98
N ARG A 326 8.78 36.85 -0.26
CA ARG A 326 9.70 35.89 -0.90
C ARG A 326 10.97 35.70 -0.07
N GLN A 327 11.59 36.81 0.41
CA GLN A 327 12.78 36.75 1.26
C GLN A 327 12.50 36.03 2.59
N LYS A 328 11.34 36.29 3.21
CA LYS A 328 10.92 35.60 4.43
C LYS A 328 10.78 34.09 4.20
N ILE A 329 10.12 33.68 3.13
CA ILE A 329 9.99 32.26 2.75
C ILE A 329 11.37 31.64 2.54
N ALA A 330 12.26 32.29 1.78
CA ALA A 330 13.60 31.80 1.53
C ALA A 330 14.39 31.56 2.82
N ALA A 331 14.33 32.50 3.78
CA ALA A 331 15.02 32.38 5.06
C ALA A 331 14.49 31.21 5.91
N GLU A 332 13.17 30.96 5.90
CA GLU A 332 12.58 29.82 6.61
C GLU A 332 12.91 28.48 5.95
N VAL A 333 12.92 28.39 4.61
CA VAL A 333 13.36 27.21 3.86
C VAL A 333 14.84 26.89 4.15
N LEU A 334 15.70 27.93 4.17
CA LEU A 334 17.11 27.77 4.52
C LEU A 334 17.30 27.23 5.95
N THR A 335 16.58 27.79 6.89
CA THR A 335 16.58 27.35 8.29
C THR A 335 16.14 25.88 8.41
N SER A 336 15.07 25.50 7.72
CA SER A 336 14.59 24.11 7.67
C SER A 336 15.63 23.16 7.09
N ALA A 337 16.28 23.54 5.97
CA ALA A 337 17.30 22.72 5.34
C ALA A 337 18.50 22.50 6.29
N ARG A 338 18.98 23.55 6.96
CA ARG A 338 20.06 23.47 7.95
C ARG A 338 19.69 22.59 9.15
N ASN A 339 18.49 22.75 9.70
CA ASN A 339 17.99 21.92 10.80
C ASN A 339 17.90 20.44 10.41
N ASN A 340 17.58 20.15 9.16
CA ASN A 340 17.55 18.81 8.59
C ASN A 340 18.93 18.28 8.14
N LYS A 341 20.02 19.01 8.43
CA LYS A 341 21.41 18.69 8.06
C LYS A 341 21.57 18.42 6.54
N ARG A 342 20.85 19.17 5.71
CA ARG A 342 20.99 19.11 4.27
C ARG A 342 22.20 19.98 3.83
N PRO A 343 23.14 19.43 3.07
CA PRO A 343 24.29 20.21 2.58
C PRO A 343 23.92 21.15 1.43
N ASP A 344 22.97 20.76 0.61
CA ASP A 344 22.45 21.44 -0.58
C ASP A 344 21.07 20.89 -0.94
N PHE A 345 20.52 21.24 -2.11
CA PHE A 345 19.23 20.77 -2.60
C PHE A 345 19.33 19.69 -3.69
N SER A 346 20.46 19.01 -3.84
CA SER A 346 20.63 17.89 -4.79
C SER A 346 19.75 16.68 -4.46
N TYR A 347 19.29 16.58 -3.22
CA TYR A 347 18.36 15.52 -2.79
C TYR A 347 16.95 15.65 -3.36
N ALA A 348 16.59 16.82 -3.93
CA ALA A 348 15.27 17.12 -4.47
C ALA A 348 15.31 17.08 -6.00
N VAL A 349 14.75 16.04 -6.60
CA VAL A 349 14.77 15.77 -8.04
C VAL A 349 13.37 16.02 -8.61
N VAL A 350 13.27 16.74 -9.72
CA VAL A 350 12.02 16.99 -10.44
C VAL A 350 11.56 15.69 -11.11
N SER A 351 10.44 15.14 -10.65
CA SER A 351 9.77 13.99 -11.29
C SER A 351 8.95 14.43 -12.50
N ARG A 352 8.22 15.53 -12.35
CA ARG A 352 7.41 16.10 -13.43
C ARG A 352 7.22 17.60 -13.24
N HIS A 353 7.56 18.36 -14.26
CA HIS A 353 7.27 19.79 -14.35
C HIS A 353 6.36 20.03 -15.55
N ALA A 354 5.18 20.67 -15.32
CA ALA A 354 4.15 20.80 -16.34
C ALA A 354 4.54 21.76 -17.48
N ALA A 355 5.23 22.86 -17.14
CA ALA A 355 5.60 23.90 -18.09
C ALA A 355 6.92 23.61 -18.84
N ASP A 356 7.84 22.82 -18.26
CA ASP A 356 9.15 22.50 -18.86
C ASP A 356 9.57 21.06 -18.55
N ALA A 357 9.27 20.16 -19.47
CA ALA A 357 9.62 18.74 -19.35
C ALA A 357 11.16 18.49 -19.37
N SER A 358 11.99 19.46 -19.82
CA SER A 358 13.45 19.33 -19.84
C SER A 358 14.07 19.32 -18.44
N LEU A 359 13.28 19.69 -17.42
CA LEU A 359 13.67 19.66 -16.01
C LEU A 359 13.45 18.29 -15.36
N ASN A 360 12.63 17.42 -15.96
CA ASN A 360 12.38 16.09 -15.43
C ASN A 360 13.68 15.29 -15.28
N GLY A 361 13.85 14.63 -14.15
CA GLY A 361 15.06 13.90 -13.77
C GLY A 361 16.23 14.78 -13.28
N LYS A 362 16.07 16.10 -13.24
CA LYS A 362 17.12 17.01 -12.74
C LYS A 362 16.85 17.41 -11.29
N ASN A 363 17.90 17.44 -10.47
CA ASN A 363 17.81 17.97 -9.12
C ASN A 363 17.92 19.50 -9.10
N LEU A 364 17.51 20.10 -7.97
CA LEU A 364 17.50 21.58 -7.84
C LEU A 364 18.88 22.21 -8.00
N SER A 365 19.94 21.58 -7.48
CA SER A 365 21.33 22.08 -7.63
C SER A 365 21.76 22.09 -9.10
N ALA A 366 21.45 21.05 -9.87
CA ALA A 366 21.75 20.97 -11.30
C ALA A 366 20.93 22.01 -12.11
N ILE A 367 19.67 22.24 -11.74
CA ILE A 367 18.84 23.28 -12.38
C ILE A 367 19.40 24.67 -12.05
N ASN A 368 19.85 24.91 -10.82
CA ASN A 368 20.48 26.15 -10.39
C ASN A 368 21.74 26.44 -11.20
N LEU A 369 22.61 25.44 -11.34
CA LEU A 369 23.83 25.56 -12.16
C LEU A 369 23.51 25.86 -13.63
N ARG A 370 22.49 25.16 -14.21
CA ARG A 370 22.04 25.39 -15.60
C ARG A 370 21.55 26.84 -15.82
N LYS A 371 21.02 27.48 -14.77
CA LYS A 371 20.64 28.91 -14.80
C LYS A 371 21.82 29.87 -14.65
N GLY A 372 23.08 29.37 -14.56
CA GLY A 372 24.28 30.19 -14.35
C GLY A 372 24.37 30.81 -12.97
N ARG A 373 23.70 30.24 -11.98
CA ARG A 373 23.66 30.75 -10.61
C ARG A 373 24.77 30.16 -9.72
N PRO A 374 25.22 30.89 -8.67
CA PRO A 374 26.18 30.35 -7.69
C PRO A 374 25.68 29.06 -7.04
N GLN A 375 26.61 28.15 -6.73
CA GLN A 375 26.32 26.89 -6.05
C GLN A 375 26.28 27.09 -4.53
N THR A 376 25.27 27.80 -4.04
CA THR A 376 24.99 28.03 -2.62
C THR A 376 23.56 27.67 -2.31
N MET A 377 23.29 27.31 -1.07
CA MET A 377 21.92 26.95 -0.65
C MET A 377 20.94 28.10 -0.91
N GLU A 378 21.35 29.33 -0.66
CA GLU A 378 20.55 30.54 -0.89
C GLU A 378 20.14 30.66 -2.38
N SER A 379 21.09 30.41 -3.29
CA SER A 379 20.84 30.46 -4.74
C SER A 379 19.93 29.28 -5.21
N GLU A 380 20.12 28.10 -4.65
CA GLU A 380 19.29 26.92 -4.95
C GLU A 380 17.85 27.11 -4.44
N ILE A 381 17.67 27.82 -3.31
CA ILE A 381 16.35 28.24 -2.82
C ILE A 381 15.66 29.18 -3.80
N GLU A 382 16.39 30.16 -4.39
CA GLU A 382 15.81 31.01 -5.43
C GLU A 382 15.35 30.18 -6.64
N THR A 383 16.06 29.11 -6.99
CA THR A 383 15.64 28.18 -8.05
C THR A 383 14.38 27.39 -7.66
N LEU A 384 14.27 26.95 -6.39
CA LEU A 384 13.07 26.34 -5.85
C LEU A 384 11.86 27.28 -5.94
N LEU A 385 12.03 28.55 -5.50
CA LEU A 385 10.97 29.54 -5.53
C LEU A 385 10.54 29.90 -6.96
N ASP A 386 11.46 29.93 -7.91
CA ASP A 386 11.12 30.11 -9.34
C ASP A 386 10.26 28.97 -9.88
N LEU A 387 10.56 27.72 -9.51
CA LEU A 387 9.74 26.58 -9.91
C LEU A 387 8.33 26.65 -9.30
N LEU A 388 8.21 27.12 -8.07
CA LEU A 388 6.90 27.34 -7.43
C LEU A 388 6.14 28.49 -8.11
N GLN A 389 6.84 29.56 -8.48
CA GLN A 389 6.27 30.68 -9.27
C GLN A 389 5.75 30.20 -10.63
N ALA A 390 6.43 29.23 -11.27
CA ALA A 390 6.02 28.61 -12.52
C ALA A 390 4.89 27.55 -12.36
N GLY A 391 4.34 27.35 -11.15
CA GLY A 391 3.24 26.43 -10.86
C GLY A 391 3.63 25.19 -10.07
N GLY A 392 4.87 25.07 -9.65
CA GLY A 392 5.40 23.95 -8.87
C GLY A 392 5.78 22.74 -9.70
N ALA A 393 6.17 21.66 -9.03
CA ALA A 393 6.58 20.40 -9.63
C ALA A 393 6.22 19.22 -8.74
N GLN A 394 6.09 18.03 -9.35
CA GLN A 394 6.18 16.76 -8.63
C GLN A 394 7.66 16.42 -8.46
N MET A 395 8.03 15.94 -7.29
CA MET A 395 9.41 15.72 -6.90
C MET A 395 9.66 14.30 -6.41
N VAL A 396 10.90 13.87 -6.49
CA VAL A 396 11.47 12.74 -5.73
C VAL A 396 12.47 13.34 -4.73
N PHE A 397 12.33 12.99 -3.45
CA PHE A 397 13.16 13.48 -2.37
C PHE A 397 14.00 12.34 -1.77
N HIS A 398 15.32 12.36 -1.99
CA HIS A 398 16.25 11.42 -1.37
C HIS A 398 16.47 11.80 0.10
N GLY A 399 15.76 11.14 0.98
CA GLY A 399 15.66 11.59 2.38
C GLY A 399 15.74 10.53 3.45
N MET A 400 15.72 9.23 3.09
CA MET A 400 15.76 8.13 4.04
C MET A 400 17.09 7.40 4.03
N ASN A 401 17.34 6.63 5.09
CA ASN A 401 18.51 5.80 5.26
C ASN A 401 18.12 4.33 4.99
N GLU A 402 18.99 3.60 4.30
CA GLU A 402 18.76 2.18 3.97
C GLU A 402 18.68 1.29 5.22
N ASP A 403 19.41 1.61 6.31
CA ASP A 403 19.36 0.83 7.56
C ASP A 403 18.02 1.03 8.28
N ASP A 404 17.46 2.25 8.26
CA ASP A 404 16.10 2.50 8.75
C ASP A 404 15.06 1.74 7.90
N VAL A 405 15.21 1.73 6.57
CA VAL A 405 14.34 0.98 5.66
C VAL A 405 14.37 -0.52 6.02
N ARG A 406 15.56 -1.11 6.21
CA ARG A 406 15.71 -2.52 6.60
C ARG A 406 15.15 -2.78 8.00
N PHE A 407 15.36 -1.88 8.93
CA PHE A 407 14.87 -2.04 10.31
C PHE A 407 13.34 -2.06 10.34
N ILE A 408 12.69 -1.09 9.70
CA ILE A 408 11.24 -1.01 9.59
C ILE A 408 10.68 -2.24 8.85
N MET A 409 11.34 -2.67 7.78
CA MET A 409 10.91 -3.81 6.96
C MET A 409 10.94 -5.15 7.72
N ARG A 410 11.72 -5.30 8.78
CA ARG A 410 11.68 -6.49 9.65
C ARG A 410 10.42 -6.59 10.49
N TYR A 411 9.68 -5.49 10.64
CA TYR A 411 8.51 -5.47 11.51
C TYR A 411 7.36 -6.32 10.95
N PRO A 412 6.86 -7.33 11.70
CA PRO A 412 5.91 -8.32 11.17
C PRO A 412 4.52 -7.76 10.84
N PHE A 413 4.18 -6.56 11.32
CA PHE A 413 2.94 -5.86 11.01
C PHE A 413 3.17 -4.69 10.03
N SER A 414 4.24 -4.75 9.24
CA SER A 414 4.49 -3.86 8.11
C SER A 414 3.91 -4.49 6.84
N MET A 415 2.91 -3.87 6.26
CA MET A 415 2.34 -4.22 4.96
C MET A 415 3.16 -3.57 3.84
N VAL A 416 2.87 -3.92 2.61
CA VAL A 416 3.51 -3.33 1.43
C VAL A 416 2.57 -2.32 0.79
N GLY A 417 3.04 -1.09 0.65
CA GLY A 417 2.35 -0.01 -0.04
C GLY A 417 3.31 0.71 -0.97
N ALA A 418 3.01 0.76 -2.26
CA ALA A 418 3.90 1.39 -3.24
C ALA A 418 3.87 2.92 -3.16
N ASP A 419 2.80 3.51 -2.63
CA ASP A 419 2.58 4.96 -2.64
C ASP A 419 2.73 5.53 -4.05
N GLY A 420 2.28 4.75 -5.04
CA GLY A 420 2.38 5.01 -6.47
C GLY A 420 1.03 5.24 -7.12
N GLY A 421 1.05 5.55 -8.42
CA GLY A 421 -0.12 5.67 -9.28
C GLY A 421 0.00 4.79 -10.52
N VAL A 422 -1.09 4.71 -11.30
CA VAL A 422 -1.04 4.10 -12.63
C VAL A 422 -0.18 4.97 -13.54
N GLN A 423 0.78 4.36 -14.22
CA GLN A 423 1.76 5.06 -15.03
C GLN A 423 1.38 5.05 -16.52
N ASN A 424 1.68 6.14 -17.22
CA ASN A 424 1.39 6.32 -18.64
C ASN A 424 2.64 6.61 -19.49
N GLY A 425 3.84 6.29 -18.96
CA GLY A 425 5.11 6.49 -19.64
C GLY A 425 5.61 7.95 -19.67
N LYS A 426 4.99 8.87 -18.92
CA LYS A 426 5.37 10.28 -18.89
C LYS A 426 6.08 10.68 -17.61
N GLY A 427 7.01 11.65 -17.72
CA GLY A 427 7.80 12.16 -16.60
C GLY A 427 8.89 11.18 -16.17
N MET A 428 9.42 11.42 -14.97
CA MET A 428 10.42 10.58 -14.30
C MET A 428 9.85 10.17 -12.94
N PRO A 429 8.83 9.29 -12.91
CA PRO A 429 8.18 8.90 -11.67
C PRO A 429 9.16 8.15 -10.75
N HIS A 430 8.85 8.13 -9.47
CA HIS A 430 9.59 7.31 -8.52
C HIS A 430 9.48 5.82 -8.92
N PRO A 431 10.59 5.03 -8.91
CA PRO A 431 10.59 3.61 -9.31
C PRO A 431 9.65 2.73 -8.49
N ARG A 432 9.22 3.17 -7.30
CA ARG A 432 8.23 2.47 -6.47
C ARG A 432 6.92 2.19 -7.18
N SER A 433 6.57 2.99 -8.19
CA SER A 433 5.36 2.76 -9.00
C SER A 433 5.44 1.52 -9.89
N TYR A 434 6.61 0.92 -10.05
CA TYR A 434 6.85 -0.22 -10.96
C TYR A 434 7.35 -1.49 -10.28
N GLY A 435 8.10 -1.38 -9.17
CA GLY A 435 8.87 -2.52 -8.69
C GLY A 435 8.87 -2.72 -7.17
N THR A 436 7.91 -2.19 -6.45
CA THR A 436 7.87 -2.27 -4.97
C THR A 436 7.86 -3.70 -4.46
N ASN A 437 6.96 -4.57 -4.96
CA ASN A 437 6.87 -5.95 -4.50
C ASN A 437 8.04 -6.80 -5.00
N ALA A 438 8.40 -6.67 -6.27
CA ALA A 438 9.51 -7.40 -6.85
C ALA A 438 10.85 -7.04 -6.18
N ARG A 439 11.07 -5.77 -5.79
CA ARG A 439 12.25 -5.35 -5.03
C ARG A 439 12.31 -6.00 -3.64
N ILE A 440 11.18 -6.09 -2.94
CA ILE A 440 11.14 -6.79 -1.64
C ILE A 440 11.52 -8.25 -1.84
N LEU A 441 10.92 -8.93 -2.81
CA LEU A 441 11.15 -10.36 -3.07
C LEU A 441 12.57 -10.63 -3.59
N GLY A 442 13.08 -9.81 -4.49
CA GLY A 442 14.42 -9.96 -5.07
C GLY A 442 15.53 -9.52 -4.12
N LYS A 443 15.57 -8.25 -3.77
CA LYS A 443 16.65 -7.68 -2.95
C LYS A 443 16.58 -8.15 -1.49
N TYR A 444 15.46 -7.89 -0.80
CA TYR A 444 15.42 -8.06 0.66
C TYR A 444 15.18 -9.50 1.10
N VAL A 445 14.40 -10.28 0.34
CA VAL A 445 14.15 -11.70 0.66
C VAL A 445 15.25 -12.60 0.11
N ARG A 446 15.46 -12.59 -1.23
CA ARG A 446 16.40 -13.52 -1.87
C ARG A 446 17.85 -13.16 -1.58
N GLU A 447 18.27 -11.90 -1.80
CA GLU A 447 19.68 -11.51 -1.73
C GLU A 447 20.11 -11.19 -0.30
N GLU A 448 19.35 -10.35 0.42
CA GLU A 448 19.70 -9.94 1.79
C GLU A 448 19.18 -10.88 2.88
N LYS A 449 18.24 -11.78 2.57
CA LYS A 449 17.63 -12.74 3.52
C LYS A 449 17.08 -12.07 4.79
N LEU A 450 16.47 -10.91 4.61
CA LEU A 450 15.99 -10.09 5.71
C LEU A 450 14.86 -10.78 6.49
N PHE A 451 14.02 -11.54 5.80
CA PHE A 451 12.96 -12.43 6.31
C PHE A 451 12.58 -13.45 5.23
N GLY A 452 11.74 -14.45 5.58
CA GLY A 452 11.36 -15.54 4.67
C GLY A 452 10.38 -15.11 3.57
N LEU A 453 10.37 -15.87 2.48
CA LEU A 453 9.49 -15.64 1.32
C LEU A 453 8.01 -15.74 1.70
N GLU A 454 7.64 -16.72 2.52
CA GLU A 454 6.27 -16.92 2.99
C GLU A 454 5.76 -15.74 3.82
N GLU A 455 6.65 -15.16 4.65
CA GLU A 455 6.34 -13.96 5.42
C GLU A 455 6.18 -12.74 4.51
N ALA A 456 7.00 -12.58 3.46
CA ALA A 456 6.83 -11.53 2.47
C ALA A 456 5.46 -11.64 1.80
N VAL A 457 5.10 -12.83 1.31
CA VAL A 457 3.80 -13.07 0.67
C VAL A 457 2.65 -12.77 1.64
N ARG A 458 2.74 -13.21 2.92
CA ARG A 458 1.72 -12.90 3.94
C ARG A 458 1.49 -11.39 4.08
N ARG A 459 2.56 -10.59 4.12
CA ARG A 459 2.48 -9.13 4.24
C ARG A 459 1.90 -8.45 3.02
N MET A 460 2.16 -9.00 1.85
CA MET A 460 1.64 -8.51 0.56
C MET A 460 0.20 -8.97 0.29
N THR A 461 -0.36 -9.87 1.10
CA THR A 461 -1.64 -10.52 0.78
C THR A 461 -2.59 -10.59 1.99
N SER A 462 -2.50 -11.62 2.84
CA SER A 462 -3.48 -11.85 3.90
C SER A 462 -3.46 -10.79 5.01
N LEU A 463 -2.31 -10.25 5.37
CA LEU A 463 -2.21 -9.17 6.36
C LEU A 463 -2.96 -7.93 5.88
N ALA A 464 -2.78 -7.56 4.60
CA ALA A 464 -3.49 -6.46 3.95
C ALA A 464 -5.01 -6.72 3.88
N ALA A 465 -5.40 -7.91 3.41
CA ALA A 465 -6.81 -8.30 3.33
C ALA A 465 -7.51 -8.29 4.69
N GLN A 466 -6.85 -8.80 5.75
CA GLN A 466 -7.37 -8.77 7.11
C GLN A 466 -7.53 -7.35 7.64
N LYS A 467 -6.52 -6.50 7.43
CA LYS A 467 -6.54 -5.12 7.92
C LYS A 467 -7.69 -4.33 7.31
N PHE A 468 -7.90 -4.44 6.01
CA PHE A 468 -8.95 -3.72 5.29
C PHE A 468 -10.24 -4.50 5.11
N GLN A 469 -10.35 -5.67 5.77
CA GLN A 469 -11.55 -6.53 5.78
C GLN A 469 -12.01 -6.92 4.36
N LEU A 470 -11.05 -7.12 3.45
CA LEU A 470 -11.36 -7.62 2.10
C LEU A 470 -11.74 -9.09 2.20
N GLN A 471 -13.02 -9.36 2.06
CA GLN A 471 -13.54 -10.73 2.14
C GLN A 471 -13.07 -11.54 0.92
N ASP A 472 -12.89 -12.86 1.12
CA ASP A 472 -12.52 -13.86 0.12
C ASP A 472 -11.25 -13.52 -0.71
N ARG A 473 -10.28 -12.73 -0.17
CA ARG A 473 -9.04 -12.33 -0.84
C ARG A 473 -7.82 -12.49 0.05
N GLY A 474 -6.63 -12.43 -0.56
CA GLY A 474 -5.35 -12.50 0.15
C GLY A 474 -4.93 -13.89 0.61
N LEU A 475 -5.69 -14.93 0.31
CA LEU A 475 -5.36 -16.34 0.59
C LEU A 475 -5.70 -17.22 -0.61
N LEU A 476 -4.88 -18.22 -0.87
CA LEU A 476 -5.26 -19.35 -1.74
C LEU A 476 -6.09 -20.33 -0.91
N ARG A 477 -7.40 -20.24 -1.03
CA ARG A 477 -8.36 -21.07 -0.28
C ARG A 477 -9.59 -21.36 -1.12
N LYS A 478 -10.11 -22.59 -1.04
CA LYS A 478 -11.36 -22.99 -1.73
C LYS A 478 -12.48 -21.96 -1.46
N GLY A 479 -13.13 -21.50 -2.52
CA GLY A 479 -14.22 -20.52 -2.48
C GLY A 479 -13.75 -19.06 -2.51
N TYR A 480 -12.46 -18.78 -2.32
CA TYR A 480 -11.91 -17.44 -2.44
C TYR A 480 -11.80 -17.03 -3.91
N ALA A 481 -11.78 -15.74 -4.17
CA ALA A 481 -11.52 -15.20 -5.49
C ALA A 481 -10.15 -15.69 -6.01
N ALA A 482 -10.10 -16.08 -7.26
CA ALA A 482 -8.87 -16.54 -7.89
C ALA A 482 -8.04 -15.35 -8.39
N ASP A 483 -7.56 -14.53 -7.44
CA ASP A 483 -6.51 -13.55 -7.64
C ASP A 483 -5.18 -14.25 -7.32
N ILE A 484 -4.38 -14.52 -8.35
CA ILE A 484 -3.22 -15.41 -8.25
C ILE A 484 -2.04 -14.78 -9.00
N VAL A 485 -0.85 -14.83 -8.40
CA VAL A 485 0.41 -14.51 -9.07
C VAL A 485 1.28 -15.76 -9.15
N ILE A 486 1.91 -15.96 -10.32
CA ILE A 486 2.92 -17.01 -10.54
C ILE A 486 4.24 -16.32 -10.86
N PHE A 487 5.28 -16.62 -10.08
CA PHE A 487 6.58 -15.99 -10.26
C PHE A 487 7.75 -16.95 -9.96
N ASP A 488 8.87 -16.65 -10.59
CA ASP A 488 10.13 -17.34 -10.34
C ASP A 488 10.90 -16.62 -9.22
N GLU A 489 11.03 -17.27 -8.05
CA GLU A 489 11.73 -16.70 -6.89
C GLU A 489 13.21 -16.43 -7.15
N THR A 490 13.82 -17.12 -8.14
CA THR A 490 15.24 -16.95 -8.50
C THR A 490 15.46 -15.76 -9.44
N GLN A 491 14.41 -15.31 -10.14
CA GLN A 491 14.48 -14.25 -11.16
C GLN A 491 13.75 -12.97 -10.77
N ILE A 492 12.83 -13.04 -9.80
CA ILE A 492 12.02 -11.87 -9.44
C ILE A 492 12.88 -10.73 -8.92
N ILE A 493 12.78 -9.56 -9.56
CA ILE A 493 13.51 -8.33 -9.21
C ILE A 493 12.86 -7.12 -9.89
N ASP A 494 12.95 -5.95 -9.24
CA ASP A 494 12.66 -4.67 -9.88
C ASP A 494 13.71 -4.31 -10.93
N LYS A 495 13.29 -3.62 -11.99
CA LYS A 495 14.18 -3.07 -13.04
C LYS A 495 14.16 -1.56 -13.05
N ALA A 496 13.09 -0.96 -12.57
CA ALA A 496 12.92 0.48 -12.50
C ALA A 496 13.98 1.13 -11.61
N THR A 497 14.61 2.19 -12.11
CA THR A 497 15.59 3.03 -11.39
C THR A 497 15.11 4.47 -11.36
N TYR A 498 15.79 5.34 -10.62
CA TYR A 498 15.47 6.77 -10.62
C TYR A 498 15.79 7.45 -11.97
N ASP A 499 16.77 6.91 -12.71
CA ASP A 499 17.17 7.44 -14.03
C ASP A 499 16.36 6.81 -15.17
N GLU A 500 15.91 5.58 -15.01
CA GLU A 500 15.10 4.82 -15.97
C GLU A 500 13.90 4.18 -15.27
N PRO A 501 12.89 4.98 -14.87
CA PRO A 501 11.79 4.49 -14.03
C PRO A 501 10.74 3.66 -14.77
N HIS A 502 10.62 3.80 -16.10
CA HIS A 502 9.58 3.13 -16.89
C HIS A 502 9.97 1.71 -17.31
N GLN A 503 10.32 0.87 -16.32
CA GLN A 503 10.69 -0.52 -16.53
C GLN A 503 9.84 -1.44 -15.66
N PHE A 504 9.22 -2.46 -16.26
CA PHE A 504 8.49 -3.48 -15.54
C PHE A 504 9.44 -4.41 -14.79
N SER A 505 8.96 -4.98 -13.69
CA SER A 505 9.66 -6.00 -12.92
C SER A 505 9.87 -7.28 -13.75
N ALA A 506 10.94 -8.03 -13.43
CA ALA A 506 11.20 -9.33 -14.03
C ALA A 506 10.77 -10.47 -13.09
N GLY A 507 10.56 -11.67 -13.65
CA GLY A 507 10.31 -12.89 -12.89
C GLY A 507 8.84 -13.22 -12.65
N ILE A 508 7.88 -12.37 -13.03
CA ILE A 508 6.44 -12.66 -12.98
C ILE A 508 6.00 -13.26 -14.32
N SER A 509 5.48 -14.48 -14.29
CA SER A 509 5.04 -15.19 -15.49
C SER A 509 3.54 -15.08 -15.75
N HIS A 510 2.70 -15.17 -14.72
CA HIS A 510 1.25 -15.11 -14.87
C HIS A 510 0.62 -14.33 -13.71
N VAL A 511 -0.43 -13.59 -14.02
CA VAL A 511 -1.29 -12.94 -13.03
C VAL A 511 -2.75 -13.19 -13.43
N LEU A 512 -3.51 -13.69 -12.46
CA LEU A 512 -4.95 -13.87 -12.59
C LEU A 512 -5.66 -12.88 -11.68
N VAL A 513 -6.69 -12.24 -12.22
CA VAL A 513 -7.61 -11.38 -11.46
C VAL A 513 -9.02 -11.92 -11.66
N ASN A 514 -9.68 -12.26 -10.54
CA ASN A 514 -11.00 -12.89 -10.55
C ASN A 514 -11.06 -14.11 -11.51
N GLY A 515 -10.02 -14.94 -11.50
CA GLY A 515 -9.90 -16.16 -12.29
C GLY A 515 -9.59 -15.97 -13.78
N LYS A 516 -9.37 -14.76 -14.25
CA LYS A 516 -9.00 -14.46 -15.64
C LYS A 516 -7.52 -14.11 -15.72
N SER A 517 -6.80 -14.70 -16.69
CA SER A 517 -5.38 -14.39 -16.90
C SER A 517 -5.23 -13.00 -17.52
N VAL A 518 -4.83 -12.03 -16.70
CA VAL A 518 -4.55 -10.64 -17.15
C VAL A 518 -3.09 -10.49 -17.60
N ILE A 519 -2.15 -11.21 -16.97
CA ILE A 519 -0.80 -11.44 -17.50
C ILE A 519 -0.69 -12.92 -17.84
N ASP A 520 -0.22 -13.22 -19.03
CA ASP A 520 -0.02 -14.57 -19.55
C ASP A 520 1.35 -14.69 -20.21
N ALA A 521 2.19 -15.59 -19.70
CA ALA A 521 3.59 -15.73 -20.11
C ALA A 521 4.32 -14.37 -20.19
N GLY A 522 4.14 -13.54 -19.15
CA GLY A 522 4.78 -12.22 -19.01
C GLY A 522 4.18 -11.12 -19.87
N ARG A 523 3.05 -11.34 -20.55
CA ARG A 523 2.42 -10.35 -21.43
C ARG A 523 0.99 -10.04 -20.99
N HIS A 524 0.62 -8.76 -21.00
CA HIS A 524 -0.76 -8.36 -20.75
C HIS A 524 -1.70 -8.85 -21.85
N THR A 525 -2.84 -9.43 -21.46
CA THR A 525 -3.80 -10.05 -22.39
C THR A 525 -4.87 -9.07 -22.91
N GLY A 526 -4.93 -7.86 -22.34
CA GLY A 526 -5.99 -6.87 -22.62
C GLY A 526 -7.27 -7.07 -21.79
N LEU A 527 -7.37 -8.14 -21.00
CA LEU A 527 -8.53 -8.40 -20.15
C LEU A 527 -8.62 -7.40 -18.99
N ARG A 528 -9.84 -6.95 -18.72
CA ARG A 528 -10.18 -6.03 -17.63
C ARG A 528 -11.17 -6.71 -16.70
N SER A 529 -10.67 -7.65 -15.90
CA SER A 529 -11.49 -8.49 -15.01
C SER A 529 -11.53 -8.00 -13.54
N GLY A 530 -10.86 -6.89 -13.25
CA GLY A 530 -10.90 -6.24 -11.94
C GLY A 530 -12.26 -5.60 -11.65
N ILE A 531 -12.59 -5.53 -10.39
CA ILE A 531 -13.84 -4.98 -9.88
C ILE A 531 -13.59 -3.98 -8.75
N ALA A 532 -14.59 -3.15 -8.47
CA ALA A 532 -14.64 -2.38 -7.23
C ALA A 532 -14.89 -3.32 -6.04
N LEU A 533 -14.08 -3.19 -4.99
CA LEU A 533 -14.23 -3.90 -3.72
C LEU A 533 -14.77 -2.93 -2.69
N THR A 534 -15.87 -3.31 -2.04
CA THR A 534 -16.57 -2.43 -1.10
C THR A 534 -16.35 -2.87 0.34
N GLY A 535 -16.28 -1.88 1.23
CA GLY A 535 -16.17 -2.08 2.68
C GLY A 535 -17.47 -2.66 3.31
N PRO A 536 -17.41 -3.04 4.59
CA PRO A 536 -18.48 -3.78 5.27
C PRO A 536 -19.80 -3.03 5.40
N ALA A 537 -19.79 -1.70 5.29
CA ALA A 537 -21.01 -0.87 5.38
C ALA A 537 -21.76 -0.68 4.05
N PHE A 538 -21.23 -1.23 2.95
CA PHE A 538 -21.84 -1.06 1.64
C PHE A 538 -23.24 -1.66 1.59
N VAL A 539 -24.20 -0.85 1.14
CA VAL A 539 -25.59 -1.27 0.90
C VAL A 539 -25.84 -1.21 -0.60
N SER A 540 -26.01 -2.37 -1.21
CA SER A 540 -26.40 -2.45 -2.62
C SER A 540 -27.79 -1.81 -2.82
N VAL A 541 -27.96 -1.07 -3.92
CA VAL A 541 -29.25 -0.45 -4.27
C VAL A 541 -30.36 -1.50 -4.40
N THR A 542 -30.01 -2.75 -4.73
CA THR A 542 -30.94 -3.89 -4.79
C THR A 542 -31.39 -4.39 -3.43
N ASP A 543 -30.59 -4.20 -2.37
CA ASP A 543 -30.93 -4.60 -1.02
C ASP A 543 -31.74 -3.53 -0.27
N ALA A 544 -31.60 -2.26 -0.68
CA ALA A 544 -32.39 -1.16 -0.11
C ALA A 544 -33.91 -1.31 -0.42
N GLY A 545 -34.27 -1.95 -1.54
CA GLY A 545 -35.65 -2.23 -1.91
C GLY A 545 -36.28 -3.45 -1.22
N ARG A 546 -35.51 -4.23 -0.45
CA ARG A 546 -36.02 -5.41 0.29
C ARG A 546 -36.24 -5.18 1.79
N ARG A 547 -35.88 -3.98 2.29
CA ARG A 547 -36.01 -3.61 3.71
C ARG A 547 -37.12 -2.57 4.01
N LEU A 548 -38.03 -2.32 3.04
CA LEU A 548 -39.26 -1.52 3.24
C LEU A 548 -40.49 -2.41 3.30
#